data_7d09a0e07619350641f74215bb2bd2fd
#
_entry.id   7d09a0e07619350641f74215bb2bd2fd
#
_cell.length_a   1.000
_cell.length_b   1.000
_cell.length_c   1.000
_cell.angle_alpha   90.00
_cell.angle_beta   90.00
_cell.angle_gamma   90.00
#
_symmetry.space_group_name_H-M   'P 1'
#
loop_
_entity.id
_entity.type
_entity.pdbx_description
1 polymer ?
#
loop_
_entity_poly.entity_id
_entity_poly.type
_entity_poly.pdbx_seq_one_letter_code
_entity_poly.pdbx_strand_id
1 'polypeptide(L)'
;MGSDYITITITLASPSLNQKPPRARWANTDWETLDRIIKGFKVPDAPSCPTPPKLDEWMSEWLNPLVALLKEHTLVCRPSHHCKPWWTPHLTILCREYYKAARSARKNDTPHMRELGGTSKAGYFKAIKAAKNKHWCSFLLAATPQSLWRAKRFAYGRAQPRFPSLPGAETPQQMNTVLLNHFFYPKEPCSPPPRLRPHKSAPSLTTEEIDAALAQCSLTSAPGPDGIPYSTWKQVNKINASILLRILAPLVLLRYHPASLKGSNGVVLDKPGKPSYESPSSFRIIVLIRTFANILAWIIAVRLLAAARLSRLLHPNRCGSLPGLSTYNACLTLTNDVKTLQRPRLKVSPLFLDIKAGFDNVDNNTLARILSEGGIPNYLVSWGSSFLGERSCTLIFQGAPGTPAPVIVGAPQGSPISPLLFLLYVSPLHFRIPWGLMISYVDDFALTVASLSYGGTIRRLQKLFKKLERKASRLGISFSVAKTELIHWRTPSQRHSAKWVAHIHIKGEVFHPSNSVRWLGYWFTPALDPAAHFSRRIYLPRVHAPSFVASVLPEQASPPIYATDWRHH
;
A
#
# COMPACT_ATOMS: atom_id res chain seq x y z
N MET A 1 -18.15 -42.51 54.16
CA MET A 1 -17.95 -41.05 54.06
C MET A 1 -17.19 -40.83 52.73
N GLY A 2 -17.90 -40.51 51.67
CA GLY A 2 -17.34 -40.20 50.38
C GLY A 2 -16.90 -38.72 50.38
N SER A 3 -15.67 -38.46 49.95
CA SER A 3 -15.19 -37.09 49.77
C SER A 3 -15.68 -36.53 48.47
N ASP A 4 -16.53 -35.49 48.49
CA ASP A 4 -17.03 -34.77 47.32
C ASP A 4 -15.98 -33.84 46.73
N TYR A 5 -14.85 -34.39 46.28
CA TYR A 5 -13.87 -33.61 45.52
C TYR A 5 -14.12 -33.80 44.01
N ILE A 6 -14.72 -32.78 43.39
CA ILE A 6 -14.78 -32.69 41.92
C ILE A 6 -13.39 -32.30 41.45
N THR A 7 -12.70 -33.21 40.79
CA THR A 7 -11.40 -32.92 40.14
C THR A 7 -11.64 -32.04 38.93
N ILE A 8 -11.29 -30.76 39.01
CA ILE A 8 -11.30 -29.86 37.87
C ILE A 8 -9.96 -30.02 37.14
N THR A 9 -9.96 -30.74 36.03
CA THR A 9 -8.80 -30.81 35.15
C THR A 9 -8.80 -29.60 34.22
N ILE A 10 -7.96 -28.59 34.48
CA ILE A 10 -7.74 -27.45 33.59
C ILE A 10 -6.65 -27.86 32.61
N THR A 11 -7.02 -28.24 31.42
CA THR A 11 -6.07 -28.38 30.29
C THR A 11 -5.70 -26.99 29.81
N LEU A 12 -4.61 -26.42 30.32
CA LEU A 12 -4.00 -25.23 29.74
C LEU A 12 -3.43 -25.65 28.39
N ALA A 13 -4.18 -25.47 27.32
CA ALA A 13 -3.59 -25.38 26.00
C ALA A 13 -2.61 -24.21 26.07
N SER A 14 -1.35 -24.49 26.37
CA SER A 14 -0.27 -23.52 26.22
C SER A 14 -0.34 -23.08 24.75
N PRO A 15 -0.73 -21.84 24.44
CA PRO A 15 -0.55 -21.38 23.08
C PRO A 15 0.95 -21.57 22.85
N SER A 16 1.31 -22.42 21.89
CA SER A 16 2.69 -22.56 21.47
C SER A 16 3.19 -21.14 21.30
N LEU A 17 4.12 -20.73 22.15
CA LEU A 17 4.73 -19.41 22.06
C LEU A 17 5.25 -19.38 20.61
N ASN A 18 4.49 -18.77 19.73
CA ASN A 18 4.86 -18.59 18.34
C ASN A 18 6.16 -17.80 18.36
N GLN A 19 7.26 -18.54 18.49
CA GLN A 19 8.59 -17.95 18.49
C GLN A 19 8.71 -17.31 17.13
N LYS A 20 8.64 -15.98 17.12
CA LYS A 20 8.82 -15.22 15.90
C LYS A 20 10.10 -15.70 15.25
N PRO A 21 10.08 -15.98 13.93
CA PRO A 21 11.26 -16.48 13.24
C PRO A 21 12.44 -15.53 13.43
N PRO A 22 13.67 -16.06 13.44
CA PRO A 22 14.87 -15.25 13.50
C PRO A 22 14.84 -14.19 12.41
N ARG A 23 15.33 -12.98 12.72
CA ARG A 23 15.33 -11.85 11.78
C ARG A 23 16.74 -11.30 11.65
N ALA A 24 17.15 -11.07 10.40
CA ALA A 24 18.40 -10.38 10.11
C ALA A 24 18.34 -8.94 10.61
N ARG A 25 19.36 -8.50 11.34
CA ARG A 25 19.54 -7.12 11.82
C ARG A 25 20.46 -6.37 10.86
N TRP A 26 19.92 -5.95 9.74
CA TRP A 26 20.66 -5.23 8.68
C TRP A 26 21.37 -3.94 9.16
N ALA A 27 20.92 -3.34 10.27
CA ALA A 27 21.64 -2.23 10.90
C ALA A 27 22.97 -2.63 11.55
N ASN A 28 23.18 -3.93 11.80
CA ASN A 28 24.37 -4.49 12.42
C ASN A 28 25.13 -5.41 11.46
N THR A 29 25.03 -5.14 10.16
CA THR A 29 25.82 -5.83 9.12
C THR A 29 27.26 -5.38 9.21
N ASP A 30 28.21 -6.33 9.09
CA ASP A 30 29.65 -6.04 9.04
C ASP A 30 30.03 -5.46 7.68
N TRP A 31 29.80 -4.16 7.54
CA TRP A 31 30.09 -3.44 6.31
C TRP A 31 31.59 -3.22 6.07
N GLU A 32 32.44 -3.33 7.09
CA GLU A 32 33.87 -3.18 6.95
C GLU A 32 34.50 -4.38 6.20
N THR A 33 34.11 -5.58 6.59
CA THR A 33 34.52 -6.80 5.87
C THR A 33 33.87 -6.87 4.48
N LEU A 34 32.57 -6.54 4.38
CA LEU A 34 31.86 -6.54 3.10
C LEU A 34 32.38 -5.52 2.10
N ASP A 35 32.89 -4.37 2.53
CA ASP A 35 33.47 -3.34 1.64
C ASP A 35 34.62 -3.92 0.80
N ARG A 36 35.54 -4.66 1.45
CA ARG A 36 36.67 -5.31 0.75
C ARG A 36 36.20 -6.36 -0.25
N ILE A 37 35.21 -7.19 0.15
CA ILE A 37 34.73 -8.28 -0.69
C ILE A 37 33.91 -7.72 -1.86
N ILE A 38 33.01 -6.75 -1.63
CA ILE A 38 32.14 -6.15 -2.66
C ILE A 38 32.97 -5.36 -3.68
N LYS A 39 34.04 -4.68 -3.29
CA LYS A 39 34.97 -4.02 -4.23
C LYS A 39 35.60 -5.00 -5.20
N GLY A 40 35.92 -6.20 -4.75
CA GLY A 40 36.48 -7.29 -5.57
C GLY A 40 35.44 -8.15 -6.28
N PHE A 41 34.13 -7.94 -6.01
CA PHE A 41 33.08 -8.78 -6.56
C PHE A 41 32.89 -8.53 -8.06
N LYS A 42 33.14 -9.58 -8.87
CA LYS A 42 32.99 -9.52 -10.33
C LYS A 42 31.65 -10.14 -10.73
N VAL A 43 30.84 -9.35 -11.42
CA VAL A 43 29.63 -9.84 -12.08
C VAL A 43 30.05 -10.43 -13.42
N PRO A 44 29.73 -11.69 -13.74
CA PRO A 44 29.97 -12.28 -15.05
C PRO A 44 29.28 -11.48 -16.15
N ASP A 45 29.85 -11.49 -17.35
CA ASP A 45 29.20 -10.87 -18.49
C ASP A 45 27.91 -11.62 -18.86
N ALA A 46 26.92 -10.88 -19.32
CA ALA A 46 25.67 -11.49 -19.76
C ALA A 46 25.90 -12.38 -21.01
N PRO A 47 25.14 -13.48 -21.18
CA PRO A 47 25.31 -14.37 -22.31
C PRO A 47 25.14 -13.63 -23.64
N SER A 48 26.01 -13.93 -24.61
CA SER A 48 26.00 -13.32 -25.96
C SER A 48 24.75 -13.66 -26.79
N CYS A 49 24.15 -14.86 -26.56
CA CYS A 49 22.88 -15.27 -27.16
C CYS A 49 21.84 -15.52 -26.06
N PRO A 50 21.17 -14.48 -25.56
CA PRO A 50 20.32 -14.60 -24.39
C PRO A 50 18.95 -15.19 -24.74
N THR A 51 18.71 -16.38 -24.21
CA THR A 51 17.34 -16.94 -24.07
C THR A 51 16.87 -16.73 -22.63
N PRO A 52 15.56 -16.67 -22.36
CA PRO A 52 15.06 -16.55 -20.98
C PRO A 52 15.69 -17.54 -19.97
N PRO A 53 15.81 -18.85 -20.25
CA PRO A 53 16.47 -19.79 -19.34
C PRO A 53 17.93 -19.46 -19.06
N LYS A 54 18.71 -19.09 -20.10
CA LYS A 54 20.12 -18.71 -19.93
C LYS A 54 20.30 -17.45 -19.10
N LEU A 55 19.35 -16.50 -19.19
CA LEU A 55 19.35 -15.31 -18.34
C LEU A 55 19.00 -15.64 -16.89
N ASP A 56 18.11 -16.59 -16.68
CA ASP A 56 17.76 -17.03 -15.32
C ASP A 56 18.92 -17.79 -14.67
N GLU A 57 19.64 -18.63 -15.42
CA GLU A 57 20.87 -19.29 -14.98
C GLU A 57 21.93 -18.25 -14.62
N TRP A 58 22.26 -17.34 -15.56
CA TRP A 58 23.22 -16.25 -15.34
C TRP A 58 22.83 -15.40 -14.12
N MET A 59 21.56 -15.03 -13.97
CA MET A 59 21.11 -14.27 -12.83
C MET A 59 21.31 -15.01 -11.51
N SER A 60 21.11 -16.33 -11.51
CA SER A 60 21.24 -17.19 -10.34
C SER A 60 22.70 -17.39 -9.94
N GLU A 61 23.62 -17.46 -10.90
CA GLU A 61 25.06 -17.68 -10.68
C GLU A 61 25.72 -16.58 -9.84
N TRP A 62 25.26 -15.35 -9.93
CA TRP A 62 25.86 -14.24 -9.17
C TRP A 62 24.93 -13.67 -8.09
N LEU A 63 23.59 -13.66 -8.30
CA LEU A 63 22.68 -13.10 -7.30
C LEU A 63 22.64 -13.95 -6.04
N ASN A 64 22.61 -15.29 -6.19
CA ASN A 64 22.56 -16.18 -5.04
C ASN A 64 23.81 -16.07 -4.16
N PRO A 65 25.06 -16.12 -4.70
CA PRO A 65 26.25 -15.87 -3.92
C PRO A 65 26.28 -14.48 -3.26
N LEU A 66 25.90 -13.42 -3.97
CA LEU A 66 25.85 -12.08 -3.40
C LEU A 66 24.84 -12.00 -2.24
N VAL A 67 23.65 -12.57 -2.39
CA VAL A 67 22.63 -12.63 -1.34
C VAL A 67 23.11 -13.47 -0.14
N ALA A 68 23.77 -14.60 -0.39
CA ALA A 68 24.35 -15.44 0.66
C ALA A 68 25.43 -14.69 1.44
N LEU A 69 26.36 -14.04 0.75
CA LEU A 69 27.42 -13.22 1.33
C LEU A 69 26.85 -12.11 2.24
N LEU A 70 25.85 -11.36 1.75
CA LEU A 70 25.19 -10.30 2.52
C LEU A 70 24.52 -10.84 3.80
N LYS A 71 23.93 -12.03 3.73
CA LYS A 71 23.27 -12.68 4.88
C LYS A 71 24.27 -13.23 5.89
N GLU A 72 25.37 -13.80 5.43
CA GLU A 72 26.44 -14.36 6.26
C GLU A 72 27.06 -13.29 7.15
N HIS A 73 27.31 -12.10 6.60
CA HIS A 73 27.86 -10.97 7.34
C HIS A 73 26.81 -10.12 8.07
N THR A 74 25.57 -10.62 8.18
CA THR A 74 24.48 -9.93 8.89
C THR A 74 24.03 -10.72 10.10
N LEU A 75 24.05 -10.10 11.28
CA LEU A 75 23.62 -10.74 12.52
C LEU A 75 22.16 -11.14 12.45
N VAL A 76 21.88 -12.40 12.80
CA VAL A 76 20.53 -12.94 12.93
C VAL A 76 20.13 -12.97 14.39
N CYS A 77 19.09 -12.23 14.74
CA CYS A 77 18.60 -12.16 16.12
C CYS A 77 17.22 -12.81 16.26
N ARG A 78 17.06 -13.59 17.31
CA ARG A 78 15.72 -14.04 17.76
C ARG A 78 15.07 -12.90 18.53
N PRO A 79 13.84 -12.47 18.17
CA PRO A 79 13.13 -11.44 18.92
C PRO A 79 12.92 -11.88 20.37
N SER A 80 13.45 -11.13 21.31
CA SER A 80 13.24 -11.33 22.76
C SER A 80 12.60 -10.08 23.37
N HIS A 81 12.12 -10.18 24.62
CA HIS A 81 11.61 -9.02 25.34
C HIS A 81 12.69 -7.97 25.64
N HIS A 82 13.96 -8.38 25.67
CA HIS A 82 15.11 -7.48 25.85
C HIS A 82 15.39 -6.61 24.59
N CYS A 83 14.87 -6.99 23.43
CA CYS A 83 15.02 -6.21 22.17
C CYS A 83 14.06 -5.02 22.07
N LYS A 84 13.48 -4.55 23.19
CA LYS A 84 12.62 -3.37 23.19
C LYS A 84 13.43 -2.08 23.18
N PRO A 85 13.07 -1.04 22.39
CA PRO A 85 13.82 0.21 22.32
C PRO A 85 13.98 0.95 23.66
N TRP A 86 13.06 0.71 24.60
CA TRP A 86 13.06 1.30 25.93
C TRP A 86 13.77 0.44 26.97
N TRP A 87 14.29 -0.75 26.61
CA TRP A 87 14.99 -1.63 27.54
C TRP A 87 16.41 -1.11 27.80
N THR A 88 16.79 -0.99 29.06
CA THR A 88 18.10 -0.50 29.48
C THR A 88 18.89 -1.60 30.20
N PRO A 89 20.25 -1.50 30.27
CA PRO A 89 21.05 -2.42 31.08
C PRO A 89 20.59 -2.48 32.54
N HIS A 90 20.19 -1.35 33.13
CA HIS A 90 19.66 -1.29 34.49
C HIS A 90 18.40 -2.15 34.66
N LEU A 91 17.48 -2.16 33.69
CA LEU A 91 16.31 -3.05 33.73
C LEU A 91 16.71 -4.53 33.67
N THR A 92 17.81 -4.87 33.05
CA THR A 92 18.33 -6.24 33.03
C THR A 92 18.80 -6.68 34.41
N ILE A 93 19.43 -5.77 35.16
CA ILE A 93 19.86 -6.03 36.57
C ILE A 93 18.64 -6.23 37.44
N LEU A 94 17.71 -5.28 37.47
CA LEU A 94 16.47 -5.38 38.23
C LEU A 94 15.64 -6.62 37.91
N CYS A 95 15.62 -7.02 36.64
CA CYS A 95 14.97 -8.26 36.18
C CYS A 95 15.60 -9.50 36.86
N ARG A 96 16.93 -9.58 36.86
CA ARG A 96 17.67 -10.69 37.50
C ARG A 96 17.43 -10.73 39.04
N GLU A 97 17.47 -9.57 39.68
CA GLU A 97 17.18 -9.43 41.11
C GLU A 97 15.77 -9.88 41.47
N TYR A 98 14.78 -9.42 40.71
CA TYR A 98 13.39 -9.86 40.87
C TYR A 98 13.24 -11.38 40.75
N TYR A 99 13.79 -12.00 39.68
CA TYR A 99 13.69 -13.45 39.52
C TYR A 99 14.49 -14.23 40.60
N LYS A 100 15.60 -13.68 41.10
CA LYS A 100 16.35 -14.26 42.22
C LYS A 100 15.51 -14.23 43.49
N ALA A 101 14.94 -13.07 43.85
CA ALA A 101 14.07 -12.91 45.00
C ALA A 101 12.81 -13.79 44.92
N ALA A 102 12.18 -13.86 43.74
CA ALA A 102 11.00 -14.71 43.51
C ALA A 102 11.30 -16.22 43.64
N ARG A 103 12.49 -16.68 43.22
CA ARG A 103 12.93 -18.07 43.43
C ARG A 103 13.20 -18.36 44.89
N SER A 104 13.86 -17.43 45.63
CA SER A 104 14.13 -17.58 47.04
C SER A 104 12.84 -17.62 47.86
N ALA A 105 11.87 -16.77 47.54
CA ALA A 105 10.56 -16.77 48.19
C ALA A 105 9.76 -18.07 47.97
N ARG A 106 9.92 -18.70 46.78
CA ARG A 106 9.29 -20.02 46.50
C ARG A 106 9.98 -21.17 47.23
N LYS A 107 11.30 -21.06 47.45
CA LYS A 107 12.07 -22.12 48.12
C LYS A 107 11.92 -22.05 49.62
N ASN A 108 11.91 -20.85 50.18
CA ASN A 108 11.81 -20.56 51.61
C ASN A 108 10.61 -19.65 51.86
N ASP A 109 9.42 -20.20 52.05
CA ASP A 109 8.15 -19.46 52.16
C ASP A 109 8.00 -18.79 53.57
N THR A 110 8.89 -17.84 53.88
CA THR A 110 8.83 -17.01 55.07
C THR A 110 8.19 -15.64 54.77
N PRO A 111 7.53 -14.99 55.75
CA PRO A 111 6.96 -13.65 55.59
C PRO A 111 7.97 -12.63 55.04
N HIS A 112 9.20 -12.66 55.54
CA HIS A 112 10.30 -11.79 55.10
C HIS A 112 10.68 -12.02 53.61
N MET A 113 10.76 -13.27 53.17
CA MET A 113 11.08 -13.57 51.75
C MET A 113 9.94 -13.22 50.80
N ARG A 114 8.68 -13.30 51.24
CA ARG A 114 7.52 -12.81 50.46
C ARG A 114 7.55 -11.29 50.32
N GLU A 115 7.86 -10.57 51.36
CA GLU A 115 8.01 -9.11 51.36
C GLU A 115 9.15 -8.66 50.44
N LEU A 116 10.32 -9.30 50.53
CA LEU A 116 11.47 -9.03 49.68
C LEU A 116 11.14 -9.31 48.17
N GLY A 117 10.41 -10.39 47.90
CA GLY A 117 9.91 -10.70 46.56
C GLY A 117 8.92 -9.65 46.03
N GLY A 118 8.04 -9.15 46.90
CA GLY A 118 7.08 -8.09 46.63
C GLY A 118 7.73 -6.74 46.31
N THR A 119 8.69 -6.32 47.13
CA THR A 119 9.42 -5.06 46.92
C THR A 119 10.29 -5.08 45.67
N SER A 120 11.01 -6.18 45.42
CA SER A 120 11.80 -6.37 44.18
C SER A 120 10.90 -6.35 42.96
N LYS A 121 9.72 -6.97 43.02
CA LYS A 121 8.71 -6.93 41.93
C LYS A 121 8.23 -5.50 41.67
N ALA A 122 7.84 -4.79 42.73
CA ALA A 122 7.34 -3.41 42.63
C ALA A 122 8.41 -2.47 42.04
N GLY A 123 9.66 -2.56 42.50
CA GLY A 123 10.80 -1.79 41.97
C GLY A 123 11.03 -2.04 40.47
N TYR A 124 11.07 -3.32 40.06
CA TYR A 124 11.26 -3.70 38.68
C TYR A 124 10.14 -3.17 37.75
N PHE A 125 8.87 -3.34 38.15
CA PHE A 125 7.75 -2.86 37.34
C PHE A 125 7.66 -1.32 37.30
N LYS A 126 8.01 -0.64 38.40
CA LYS A 126 8.13 0.83 38.47
C LYS A 126 9.21 1.33 37.48
N ALA A 127 10.37 0.68 37.46
CA ALA A 127 11.46 1.01 36.52
C ALA A 127 11.08 0.77 35.06
N ILE A 128 10.35 -0.31 34.75
CA ILE A 128 9.80 -0.55 33.39
C ILE A 128 8.87 0.59 32.97
N LYS A 129 7.95 1.01 33.87
CA LYS A 129 7.01 2.10 33.56
C LYS A 129 7.75 3.40 33.29
N ALA A 130 8.76 3.73 34.10
CA ALA A 130 9.59 4.92 33.93
C ALA A 130 10.38 4.90 32.61
N ALA A 131 11.00 3.77 32.27
CA ALA A 131 11.74 3.62 31.01
C ALA A 131 10.84 3.73 29.78
N LYS A 132 9.64 3.15 29.82
CA LYS A 132 8.63 3.28 28.77
C LYS A 132 8.20 4.75 28.59
N ASN A 133 7.90 5.44 29.69
CA ASN A 133 7.50 6.85 29.67
C ASN A 133 8.62 7.73 29.11
N LYS A 134 9.86 7.55 29.60
CA LYS A 134 11.01 8.31 29.08
C LYS A 134 11.21 8.11 27.58
N HIS A 135 11.15 6.88 27.10
CA HIS A 135 11.27 6.58 25.68
C HIS A 135 10.12 7.19 24.88
N TRP A 136 8.89 7.14 25.40
CA TRP A 136 7.71 7.72 24.76
C TRP A 136 7.80 9.24 24.65
N CYS A 137 8.18 9.92 25.74
CA CYS A 137 8.39 11.37 25.72
C CYS A 137 9.48 11.78 24.71
N SER A 138 10.62 11.07 24.72
CA SER A 138 11.69 11.32 23.74
C SER A 138 11.23 11.11 22.30
N PHE A 139 10.41 10.09 22.04
CA PHE A 139 9.82 9.84 20.73
C PHE A 139 8.87 10.96 20.30
N LEU A 140 8.03 11.48 21.21
CA LEU A 140 7.11 12.59 20.92
C LEU A 140 7.85 13.91 20.68
N LEU A 141 8.89 14.20 21.46
CA LEU A 141 9.71 15.41 21.30
C LEU A 141 10.47 15.42 19.95
N ALA A 142 10.90 14.26 19.49
CA ALA A 142 11.56 14.10 18.18
C ALA A 142 10.58 13.84 17.03
N ALA A 143 9.25 13.98 17.24
CA ALA A 143 8.26 13.58 16.26
C ALA A 143 8.21 14.55 15.06
N THR A 144 8.38 13.99 13.88
CA THR A 144 8.11 14.64 12.60
C THR A 144 6.64 14.48 12.20
N PRO A 145 6.10 15.27 11.25
CA PRO A 145 4.74 15.06 10.73
C PRO A 145 4.43 13.62 10.31
N GLN A 146 5.42 12.92 9.73
CA GLN A 146 5.27 11.51 9.36
C GLN A 146 5.22 10.58 10.58
N SER A 147 5.99 10.86 11.63
CA SER A 147 6.02 10.04 12.85
C SER A 147 4.83 10.30 13.77
N LEU A 148 4.12 11.43 13.65
CA LEU A 148 2.88 11.70 14.39
C LEU A 148 1.80 10.65 14.13
N TRP A 149 1.71 10.11 12.93
CA TRP A 149 0.80 8.99 12.62
C TRP A 149 1.16 7.71 13.36
N ARG A 150 2.46 7.49 13.64
CA ARG A 150 2.91 6.39 14.53
C ARG A 150 2.51 6.67 15.97
N ALA A 151 2.70 7.89 16.47
CA ALA A 151 2.25 8.30 17.80
C ALA A 151 0.74 8.08 17.99
N LYS A 152 -0.08 8.54 17.03
CA LYS A 152 -1.52 8.31 17.02
C LYS A 152 -1.86 6.81 17.11
N ARG A 153 -1.19 5.96 16.35
CA ARG A 153 -1.41 4.50 16.36
C ARG A 153 -1.08 3.86 17.71
N PHE A 154 -0.08 4.39 18.43
CA PHE A 154 0.25 3.93 19.78
C PHE A 154 -0.76 4.43 20.83
N ALA A 155 -1.17 5.69 20.74
CA ALA A 155 -2.12 6.32 21.69
C ALA A 155 -3.51 5.69 21.62
N TYR A 156 -4.00 5.36 20.42
CA TYR A 156 -5.34 4.75 20.22
C TYR A 156 -5.34 3.22 20.25
N GLY A 157 -4.21 2.61 20.60
CA GLY A 157 -4.03 1.16 20.51
C GLY A 157 -3.89 0.68 19.05
N ARG A 158 -3.17 -0.41 18.86
CA ARG A 158 -3.27 -1.15 17.60
C ARG A 158 -4.64 -1.83 17.65
N ALA A 159 -5.53 -1.47 16.74
CA ALA A 159 -6.54 -2.44 16.35
C ALA A 159 -5.79 -3.74 16.06
N GLN A 160 -6.09 -4.79 16.81
CA GLN A 160 -5.50 -6.11 16.55
C GLN A 160 -5.79 -6.40 15.07
N PRO A 161 -4.79 -6.82 14.27
CA PRO A 161 -5.08 -7.22 12.90
C PRO A 161 -6.16 -8.28 12.99
N ARG A 162 -7.31 -8.00 12.41
CA ARG A 162 -8.40 -8.97 12.33
C ARG A 162 -7.98 -9.98 11.29
N PHE A 163 -7.75 -11.20 11.74
CA PHE A 163 -7.51 -12.29 10.80
C PHE A 163 -8.83 -12.65 10.13
N PRO A 164 -8.82 -13.02 8.83
CA PRO A 164 -10.01 -13.47 8.15
C PRO A 164 -10.66 -14.61 8.95
N SER A 165 -11.92 -14.43 9.32
CA SER A 165 -12.78 -15.52 9.79
C SER A 165 -13.74 -15.79 8.63
N LEU A 166 -13.30 -16.62 7.69
CA LEU A 166 -14.06 -16.92 6.49
C LEU A 166 -14.98 -18.13 6.75
N PRO A 167 -16.28 -18.02 6.50
CA PRO A 167 -17.20 -19.15 6.64
C PRO A 167 -16.71 -20.38 5.85
N GLY A 168 -16.68 -21.54 6.49
CA GLY A 168 -16.21 -22.80 5.88
C GLY A 168 -14.69 -22.95 5.78
N ALA A 169 -13.90 -22.05 6.38
CA ALA A 169 -12.44 -22.16 6.46
C ALA A 169 -11.99 -22.12 7.92
N GLU A 170 -11.83 -23.31 8.52
CA GLU A 170 -11.46 -23.45 9.93
C GLU A 170 -9.95 -23.46 10.14
N THR A 171 -9.20 -23.92 9.13
CA THR A 171 -7.73 -23.98 9.21
C THR A 171 -7.05 -22.84 8.45
N PRO A 172 -5.84 -22.42 8.84
CA PRO A 172 -5.05 -21.44 8.09
C PRO A 172 -4.83 -21.81 6.62
N GLN A 173 -4.71 -23.10 6.32
CA GLN A 173 -4.56 -23.62 4.96
C GLN A 173 -5.83 -23.41 4.12
N GLN A 174 -7.00 -23.72 4.67
CA GLN A 174 -8.29 -23.47 4.01
C GLN A 174 -8.52 -21.99 3.76
N MET A 175 -8.23 -21.13 4.76
CA MET A 175 -8.30 -19.67 4.61
C MET A 175 -7.37 -19.17 3.51
N ASN A 176 -6.14 -19.70 3.45
CA ASN A 176 -5.18 -19.39 2.39
C ASN A 176 -5.72 -19.74 1.00
N THR A 177 -6.30 -20.92 0.84
CA THR A 177 -6.91 -21.39 -0.42
C THR A 177 -8.07 -20.48 -0.85
N VAL A 178 -8.97 -20.11 0.07
CA VAL A 178 -10.09 -19.21 -0.22
C VAL A 178 -9.61 -17.83 -0.65
N LEU A 179 -8.60 -17.27 0.02
CA LEU A 179 -8.02 -15.98 -0.33
C LEU A 179 -7.28 -16.02 -1.68
N LEU A 180 -6.50 -17.08 -1.93
CA LEU A 180 -5.81 -17.27 -3.21
C LEU A 180 -6.81 -17.36 -4.36
N ASN A 181 -7.85 -18.15 -4.22
CA ASN A 181 -8.90 -18.29 -5.23
C ASN A 181 -9.65 -16.98 -5.47
N HIS A 182 -9.85 -16.17 -4.44
CA HIS A 182 -10.54 -14.89 -4.60
C HIS A 182 -9.68 -13.84 -5.31
N PHE A 183 -8.40 -13.73 -4.96
CA PHE A 183 -7.52 -12.66 -5.46
C PHE A 183 -6.72 -13.05 -6.70
N PHE A 184 -6.39 -14.34 -6.85
CA PHE A 184 -5.53 -14.84 -7.92
C PHE A 184 -6.23 -15.93 -8.77
N TYR A 185 -7.57 -15.89 -8.80
CA TYR A 185 -8.33 -16.82 -9.63
C TYR A 185 -7.86 -16.76 -11.08
N PRO A 186 -7.57 -17.91 -11.72
CA PRO A 186 -7.18 -17.95 -13.12
C PRO A 186 -8.30 -17.37 -13.98
N LYS A 187 -8.02 -16.27 -14.65
CA LYS A 187 -8.90 -15.70 -15.68
C LYS A 187 -8.25 -15.96 -17.03
N GLU A 188 -9.05 -16.33 -17.99
CA GLU A 188 -8.57 -16.37 -19.36
C GLU A 188 -8.18 -14.95 -19.83
N PRO A 189 -7.07 -14.82 -20.58
CA PRO A 189 -6.66 -13.54 -21.13
C PRO A 189 -7.77 -12.93 -21.98
N CYS A 190 -8.08 -11.67 -21.76
CA CYS A 190 -9.13 -10.95 -22.52
C CYS A 190 -8.79 -10.75 -24.00
N SER A 191 -7.54 -10.92 -24.40
CA SER A 191 -7.06 -10.72 -25.76
C SER A 191 -5.81 -11.56 -26.07
N PRO A 192 -5.57 -11.91 -27.34
CA PRO A 192 -4.32 -12.55 -27.73
C PRO A 192 -3.13 -11.59 -27.52
N PRO A 193 -1.90 -12.14 -27.39
CA PRO A 193 -0.71 -11.32 -27.27
C PRO A 193 -0.52 -10.45 -28.52
N PRO A 194 -0.11 -9.18 -28.36
CA PRO A 194 0.07 -8.28 -29.50
C PRO A 194 1.27 -8.70 -30.35
N ARG A 195 1.19 -8.51 -31.64
CA ARG A 195 2.34 -8.59 -32.53
C ARG A 195 3.17 -7.32 -32.37
N LEU A 196 4.31 -7.43 -31.72
CA LEU A 196 5.22 -6.30 -31.55
C LEU A 196 6.03 -6.09 -32.82
N ARG A 197 6.15 -4.83 -33.26
CA ARG A 197 6.96 -4.47 -34.45
C ARG A 197 8.46 -4.73 -34.18
N PRO A 198 9.30 -4.88 -35.27
CA PRO A 198 10.76 -4.96 -35.12
C PRO A 198 11.31 -3.74 -34.33
N HIS A 199 12.37 -3.92 -33.58
CA HIS A 199 12.73 -3.04 -32.48
C HIS A 199 13.88 -2.09 -32.79
N LYS A 200 13.76 -0.84 -32.33
CA LYS A 200 14.94 -0.04 -31.95
C LYS A 200 15.51 -0.61 -30.63
N SER A 201 16.83 -0.62 -30.49
CA SER A 201 17.48 -1.04 -29.26
C SER A 201 17.01 -0.20 -28.06
N ALA A 202 16.97 -0.80 -26.88
CA ALA A 202 16.72 -0.04 -25.66
C ALA A 202 17.89 0.93 -25.40
N PRO A 203 17.63 2.18 -24.95
CA PRO A 203 18.70 3.06 -24.50
C PRO A 203 19.50 2.40 -23.37
N SER A 204 20.84 2.60 -23.38
CA SER A 204 21.71 2.11 -22.34
C SER A 204 21.26 2.61 -20.96
N LEU A 205 21.43 1.77 -19.95
CA LEU A 205 21.18 2.15 -18.57
C LEU A 205 22.41 2.92 -18.04
N THR A 206 22.17 3.96 -17.25
CA THR A 206 23.23 4.77 -16.64
C THR A 206 23.25 4.62 -15.12
N THR A 207 24.36 4.99 -14.49
CA THR A 207 24.52 5.01 -13.02
C THR A 207 23.57 6.02 -12.37
N GLU A 208 23.34 7.16 -13.03
CA GLU A 208 22.44 8.22 -12.54
C GLU A 208 20.99 7.75 -12.45
N GLU A 209 20.55 6.91 -13.38
CA GLU A 209 19.20 6.31 -13.32
C GLU A 209 19.08 5.32 -12.14
N ILE A 210 20.13 4.57 -11.84
CA ILE A 210 20.17 3.67 -10.68
C ILE A 210 20.14 4.47 -9.39
N ASP A 211 20.95 5.52 -9.28
CA ASP A 211 21.00 6.39 -8.11
C ASP A 211 19.67 7.10 -7.87
N ALA A 212 19.05 7.60 -8.94
CA ALA A 212 17.73 8.20 -8.88
C ALA A 212 16.64 7.20 -8.42
N ALA A 213 16.68 5.95 -8.90
CA ALA A 213 15.76 4.91 -8.47
C ALA A 213 15.99 4.54 -6.99
N LEU A 214 17.25 4.39 -6.57
CA LEU A 214 17.60 4.12 -5.17
C LEU A 214 17.17 5.27 -4.25
N ALA A 215 17.28 6.53 -4.69
CA ALA A 215 16.81 7.69 -3.93
C ALA A 215 15.30 7.62 -3.63
N GLN A 216 14.49 7.15 -4.57
CA GLN A 216 13.04 6.95 -4.38
C GLN A 216 12.69 5.80 -3.43
N CYS A 217 13.60 4.86 -3.23
CA CYS A 217 13.35 3.69 -2.38
C CYS A 217 13.34 4.05 -0.89
N SER A 218 12.22 3.81 -0.21
CA SER A 218 12.08 4.09 1.23
C SER A 218 12.84 3.06 2.08
N LEU A 219 13.64 3.54 3.03
CA LEU A 219 14.37 2.69 3.99
C LEU A 219 13.44 1.90 4.93
N THR A 220 12.19 2.33 5.08
CA THR A 220 11.20 1.70 5.97
C THR A 220 10.30 0.69 5.26
N SER A 221 10.44 0.51 3.96
CA SER A 221 9.68 -0.48 3.21
C SER A 221 10.04 -1.90 3.64
N ALA A 222 9.02 -2.76 3.75
CA ALA A 222 9.22 -4.17 4.05
C ALA A 222 9.93 -4.86 2.88
N PRO A 223 10.90 -5.74 3.16
CA PRO A 223 11.58 -6.51 2.12
C PRO A 223 10.68 -7.62 1.54
N GLY A 224 11.07 -8.13 0.39
CA GLY A 224 10.46 -9.28 -0.26
C GLY A 224 10.85 -10.64 0.35
N PRO A 225 10.68 -11.75 -0.41
CA PRO A 225 10.96 -13.11 0.08
C PRO A 225 12.40 -13.35 0.53
N ASP A 226 13.37 -12.63 -0.04
CA ASP A 226 14.79 -12.72 0.30
C ASP A 226 15.14 -12.07 1.64
N GLY A 227 14.25 -11.22 2.17
CA GLY A 227 14.43 -10.49 3.43
C GLY A 227 15.44 -9.33 3.37
N ILE A 228 15.92 -8.93 2.18
CA ILE A 228 16.90 -7.87 2.00
C ILE A 228 16.23 -6.51 1.85
N PRO A 229 16.52 -5.52 2.71
CA PRO A 229 15.94 -4.18 2.62
C PRO A 229 16.66 -3.30 1.60
N TYR A 230 16.05 -2.21 1.19
CA TYR A 230 16.66 -1.23 0.28
C TYR A 230 17.96 -0.60 0.81
N SER A 231 18.10 -0.47 2.14
CA SER A 231 19.31 0.05 2.76
C SER A 231 20.56 -0.75 2.36
N THR A 232 20.42 -2.06 2.23
CA THR A 232 21.50 -2.96 1.81
C THR A 232 21.92 -2.66 0.38
N TRP A 233 21.00 -2.55 -0.56
CA TRP A 233 21.30 -2.23 -1.96
C TRP A 233 21.88 -0.83 -2.14
N LYS A 234 21.42 0.15 -1.35
CA LYS A 234 22.03 1.50 -1.31
C LYS A 234 23.49 1.44 -0.87
N GLN A 235 23.80 0.61 0.14
CA GLN A 235 25.17 0.46 0.62
C GLN A 235 26.04 -0.30 -0.40
N VAL A 236 25.53 -1.38 -1.01
CA VAL A 236 26.23 -2.09 -2.10
C VAL A 236 26.57 -1.13 -3.25
N ASN A 237 25.60 -0.33 -3.69
CA ASN A 237 25.81 0.65 -4.77
C ASN A 237 26.83 1.74 -4.39
N LYS A 238 26.83 2.18 -3.12
CA LYS A 238 27.81 3.15 -2.61
C LYS A 238 29.23 2.59 -2.63
N ILE A 239 29.38 1.29 -2.32
CA ILE A 239 30.70 0.61 -2.31
C ILE A 239 31.17 0.36 -3.74
N ASN A 240 30.30 -0.15 -4.60
CA ASN A 240 30.61 -0.49 -5.99
C ASN A 240 29.38 -0.35 -6.91
N ALA A 241 29.21 0.84 -7.48
CA ALA A 241 28.10 1.15 -8.38
C ALA A 241 28.08 0.29 -9.65
N SER A 242 29.23 -0.23 -10.07
CA SER A 242 29.33 -1.06 -11.27
C SER A 242 28.57 -2.39 -11.15
N ILE A 243 28.38 -2.91 -9.93
CA ILE A 243 27.66 -4.16 -9.70
C ILE A 243 26.21 -4.03 -10.18
N LEU A 244 25.47 -3.04 -9.66
CA LEU A 244 24.07 -2.85 -10.05
C LEU A 244 23.94 -2.54 -11.54
N LEU A 245 24.84 -1.73 -12.09
CA LEU A 245 24.82 -1.41 -13.52
C LEU A 245 25.03 -2.65 -14.39
N ARG A 246 26.05 -3.47 -14.10
CA ARG A 246 26.35 -4.70 -14.87
C ARG A 246 25.22 -5.71 -14.84
N ILE A 247 24.46 -5.72 -13.76
CA ILE A 247 23.32 -6.63 -13.61
C ILE A 247 22.06 -6.10 -14.30
N LEU A 248 21.72 -4.85 -14.07
CA LEU A 248 20.45 -4.28 -14.50
C LEU A 248 20.47 -3.89 -15.99
N ALA A 249 21.63 -3.46 -16.53
CA ALA A 249 21.73 -3.04 -17.92
C ALA A 249 21.36 -4.15 -18.93
N PRO A 250 21.86 -5.40 -18.80
CA PRO A 250 21.42 -6.49 -19.67
C PRO A 250 19.93 -6.78 -19.57
N LEU A 251 19.32 -6.70 -18.40
CA LEU A 251 17.87 -6.95 -18.21
C LEU A 251 17.00 -5.90 -18.92
N VAL A 252 17.46 -4.64 -18.94
CA VAL A 252 16.81 -3.57 -19.70
C VAL A 252 16.99 -3.77 -21.21
N LEU A 253 18.20 -4.07 -21.65
CA LEU A 253 18.55 -4.28 -23.06
C LEU A 253 17.79 -5.47 -23.65
N LEU A 254 17.76 -6.58 -22.90
CA LEU A 254 17.10 -7.84 -23.29
C LEU A 254 15.59 -7.85 -22.99
N ARG A 255 15.06 -6.80 -22.34
CA ARG A 255 13.63 -6.61 -22.08
C ARG A 255 13.04 -7.73 -21.25
N TYR A 256 13.82 -8.29 -20.37
CA TYR A 256 13.48 -9.47 -19.59
C TYR A 256 13.44 -9.18 -18.10
N HIS A 257 12.46 -9.73 -17.42
CA HIS A 257 12.38 -9.76 -15.96
C HIS A 257 12.59 -11.20 -15.49
N PRO A 258 13.72 -11.51 -14.82
CA PRO A 258 14.09 -12.88 -14.47
C PRO A 258 13.08 -13.63 -13.60
N ALA A 259 12.94 -14.92 -13.82
CA ALA A 259 12.03 -15.80 -13.07
C ALA A 259 12.35 -15.78 -11.55
N SER A 260 13.64 -15.73 -11.20
CA SER A 260 14.11 -15.63 -9.81
C SER A 260 13.60 -14.39 -9.08
N LEU A 261 13.19 -13.32 -9.79
CA LEU A 261 12.66 -12.08 -9.25
C LEU A 261 11.11 -12.02 -9.22
N LYS A 262 10.41 -12.99 -9.84
CA LYS A 262 8.96 -13.02 -9.98
C LYS A 262 8.22 -13.58 -8.77
N GLY A 263 8.92 -14.24 -7.84
CA GLY A 263 8.36 -14.72 -6.59
C GLY A 263 8.10 -13.59 -5.60
N SER A 264 6.98 -13.62 -4.92
CA SER A 264 6.56 -12.56 -3.99
C SER A 264 5.88 -13.12 -2.74
N ASN A 265 5.84 -12.31 -1.68
CA ASN A 265 5.07 -12.57 -0.47
C ASN A 265 3.82 -11.68 -0.44
N GLY A 266 2.65 -12.27 -0.29
CA GLY A 266 1.38 -11.57 -0.15
C GLY A 266 1.02 -11.38 1.34
N VAL A 267 0.96 -10.14 1.80
CA VAL A 267 0.51 -9.83 3.16
C VAL A 267 -0.96 -9.44 3.13
N VAL A 268 -1.78 -10.19 3.86
CA VAL A 268 -3.22 -9.94 3.95
C VAL A 268 -3.48 -8.83 4.96
N LEU A 269 -4.12 -7.75 4.52
CA LEU A 269 -4.50 -6.60 5.34
C LEU A 269 -6.02 -6.38 5.29
N ASP A 270 -6.61 -6.10 6.44
CA ASP A 270 -8.01 -5.69 6.54
C ASP A 270 -8.26 -4.29 5.93
N LYS A 271 -9.38 -4.13 5.26
CA LYS A 271 -9.86 -2.82 4.79
C LYS A 271 -10.58 -2.15 5.97
N PRO A 272 -10.15 -0.95 6.42
CA PRO A 272 -10.78 -0.29 7.56
C PRO A 272 -12.24 0.06 7.28
N GLY A 273 -13.09 -0.04 8.32
CA GLY A 273 -14.49 0.41 8.27
C GLY A 273 -15.45 -0.54 7.54
N LYS A 274 -15.09 -1.80 7.35
CA LYS A 274 -16.01 -2.82 6.84
C LYS A 274 -16.96 -3.29 7.94
N PRO A 275 -18.27 -3.52 7.62
CA PRO A 275 -19.24 -3.99 8.59
C PRO A 275 -18.96 -5.44 9.03
N SER A 276 -18.45 -6.29 8.13
CA SER A 276 -18.04 -7.66 8.41
C SER A 276 -16.69 -7.99 7.74
N TYR A 277 -15.94 -8.91 8.34
CA TYR A 277 -14.68 -9.45 7.85
C TYR A 277 -14.79 -10.94 7.49
N GLU A 278 -16.00 -11.43 7.26
CA GLU A 278 -16.29 -12.80 6.83
C GLU A 278 -16.18 -12.99 5.31
N SER A 279 -16.00 -11.91 4.56
CA SER A 279 -15.81 -11.97 3.11
C SER A 279 -14.37 -11.66 2.73
N PRO A 280 -13.77 -12.41 1.76
CA PRO A 280 -12.46 -12.09 1.20
C PRO A 280 -12.36 -10.65 0.67
N SER A 281 -13.46 -10.09 0.18
CA SER A 281 -13.53 -8.70 -0.31
C SER A 281 -13.27 -7.64 0.77
N SER A 282 -13.34 -8.00 2.06
CA SER A 282 -13.00 -7.14 3.19
C SER A 282 -11.50 -7.00 3.43
N PHE A 283 -10.69 -7.77 2.71
CA PHE A 283 -9.23 -7.74 2.78
C PHE A 283 -8.62 -7.19 1.49
N ARG A 284 -7.33 -6.87 1.57
CA ARG A 284 -6.45 -6.56 0.43
C ARG A 284 -5.15 -7.31 0.61
N ILE A 285 -4.52 -7.67 -0.48
CA ILE A 285 -3.19 -8.30 -0.45
C ILE A 285 -2.17 -7.26 -0.89
N ILE A 286 -1.20 -6.98 -0.02
CA ILE A 286 -0.03 -6.20 -0.39
C ILE A 286 1.08 -7.16 -0.78
N VAL A 287 1.54 -7.05 -2.01
CA VAL A 287 2.53 -7.94 -2.60
C VAL A 287 3.93 -7.39 -2.34
N LEU A 288 4.71 -8.09 -1.53
CA LEU A 288 6.09 -7.76 -1.24
C LEU A 288 7.00 -8.47 -2.24
N ILE A 289 7.48 -7.72 -3.22
CA ILE A 289 8.45 -8.16 -4.23
C ILE A 289 9.85 -7.94 -3.68
N ARG A 290 10.85 -8.68 -4.15
CA ARG A 290 12.26 -8.45 -3.82
C ARG A 290 12.63 -7.00 -4.07
N THR A 291 13.28 -6.37 -3.10
CA THR A 291 13.67 -4.94 -3.20
C THR A 291 14.59 -4.68 -4.39
N PHE A 292 15.44 -5.65 -4.74
CA PHE A 292 16.25 -5.60 -5.95
C PHE A 292 15.40 -5.48 -7.24
N ALA A 293 14.37 -6.30 -7.38
CA ALA A 293 13.45 -6.24 -8.51
C ALA A 293 12.71 -4.90 -8.59
N ASN A 294 12.39 -4.32 -7.43
CA ASN A 294 11.74 -3.02 -7.38
C ASN A 294 12.67 -1.85 -7.80
N ILE A 295 13.99 -1.96 -7.66
CA ILE A 295 14.93 -0.98 -8.21
C ILE A 295 14.80 -0.92 -9.74
N LEU A 296 14.81 -2.08 -10.41
CA LEU A 296 14.57 -2.18 -11.83
C LEU A 296 13.19 -1.64 -12.22
N ALA A 297 12.17 -1.99 -11.45
CA ALA A 297 10.80 -1.51 -11.67
C ALA A 297 10.69 0.03 -11.57
N TRP A 298 11.45 0.69 -10.68
CA TRP A 298 11.54 2.15 -10.59
C TRP A 298 12.16 2.76 -11.86
N ILE A 299 13.27 2.20 -12.33
CA ILE A 299 13.93 2.67 -13.57
C ILE A 299 12.97 2.59 -14.75
N ILE A 300 12.33 1.43 -14.92
CA ILE A 300 11.36 1.23 -16.00
C ILE A 300 10.13 2.14 -15.82
N ALA A 301 9.66 2.36 -14.60
CA ALA A 301 8.52 3.26 -14.35
C ALA A 301 8.82 4.70 -14.80
N VAL A 302 10.02 5.21 -14.54
CA VAL A 302 10.43 6.55 -14.99
C VAL A 302 10.49 6.63 -16.52
N ARG A 303 11.11 5.64 -17.17
CA ARG A 303 11.18 5.57 -18.63
C ARG A 303 9.80 5.42 -19.27
N LEU A 304 8.94 4.58 -18.70
CA LEU A 304 7.57 4.36 -19.17
C LEU A 304 6.72 5.62 -19.02
N LEU A 305 6.84 6.34 -17.91
CA LEU A 305 6.13 7.60 -17.69
C LEU A 305 6.54 8.66 -18.70
N ALA A 306 7.84 8.79 -18.98
CA ALA A 306 8.35 9.71 -20.01
C ALA A 306 7.79 9.36 -21.40
N ALA A 307 7.83 8.08 -21.78
CA ALA A 307 7.26 7.61 -23.04
C ALA A 307 5.75 7.85 -23.13
N ALA A 308 4.99 7.58 -22.06
CA ALA A 308 3.54 7.78 -22.01
C ALA A 308 3.12 9.26 -22.10
N ARG A 309 3.96 10.17 -21.60
CA ARG A 309 3.77 11.62 -21.75
C ARG A 309 4.03 12.07 -23.19
N LEU A 310 5.12 11.62 -23.80
CA LEU A 310 5.48 11.93 -25.19
C LEU A 310 4.43 11.42 -26.17
N SER A 311 3.92 10.20 -25.98
CA SER A 311 2.89 9.61 -26.81
C SER A 311 1.47 10.12 -26.52
N ARG A 312 1.29 11.00 -25.53
CA ARG A 312 -0.01 11.53 -25.07
C ARG A 312 -1.01 10.43 -24.66
N LEU A 313 -0.52 9.29 -24.24
CA LEU A 313 -1.37 8.18 -23.77
C LEU A 313 -2.05 8.50 -22.41
N LEU A 314 -1.46 9.40 -21.63
CA LEU A 314 -2.03 9.90 -20.39
C LEU A 314 -2.90 11.13 -20.65
N HIS A 315 -4.20 10.99 -20.37
CA HIS A 315 -5.14 12.12 -20.48
C HIS A 315 -4.83 13.19 -19.42
N PRO A 316 -4.91 14.51 -19.72
CA PRO A 316 -4.57 15.59 -18.78
C PRO A 316 -5.37 15.56 -17.46
N ASN A 317 -6.62 15.11 -17.50
CA ASN A 317 -7.51 15.04 -16.34
C ASN A 317 -7.36 13.74 -15.54
N ARG A 318 -6.23 13.06 -15.67
CA ARG A 318 -5.88 11.90 -14.86
C ARG A 318 -4.93 12.31 -13.75
N CYS A 319 -5.33 12.02 -12.53
CA CYS A 319 -4.56 12.30 -11.33
C CYS A 319 -4.26 10.99 -10.58
N GLY A 320 -3.37 11.09 -9.60
CA GLY A 320 -2.96 9.97 -8.78
C GLY A 320 -1.86 9.13 -9.42
N SER A 321 -0.94 8.66 -8.60
CA SER A 321 0.25 7.90 -9.02
C SER A 321 1.12 8.59 -10.08
N LEU A 322 0.92 9.86 -10.31
CA LEU A 322 1.73 10.72 -11.18
C LEU A 322 2.44 11.79 -10.33
N PRO A 323 3.72 12.07 -10.59
CA PRO A 323 4.45 13.11 -9.86
C PRO A 323 3.77 14.47 -9.96
N GLY A 324 3.61 15.14 -8.82
CA GLY A 324 3.01 16.48 -8.73
C GLY A 324 1.48 16.53 -8.75
N LEU A 325 0.78 15.40 -8.95
CA LEU A 325 -0.69 15.34 -9.01
C LEU A 325 -1.26 14.62 -7.79
N SER A 326 -1.72 15.39 -6.81
CA SER A 326 -2.31 14.91 -5.56
C SER A 326 -3.85 14.83 -5.63
N THR A 327 -4.47 14.29 -4.58
CA THR A 327 -5.93 14.33 -4.39
C THR A 327 -6.48 15.75 -4.36
N TYR A 328 -5.69 16.71 -3.84
CA TYR A 328 -6.04 18.12 -3.84
C TYR A 328 -6.19 18.66 -5.27
N ASN A 329 -5.23 18.36 -6.16
CA ASN A 329 -5.30 18.79 -7.57
C ASN A 329 -6.56 18.24 -8.26
N ALA A 330 -6.90 16.97 -8.06
CA ALA A 330 -8.11 16.37 -8.62
C ALA A 330 -9.38 17.05 -8.12
N CYS A 331 -9.48 17.32 -6.80
CA CYS A 331 -10.62 17.99 -6.20
C CYS A 331 -10.73 19.46 -6.65
N LEU A 332 -9.60 20.16 -6.76
CA LEU A 332 -9.55 21.55 -7.25
C LEU A 332 -9.99 21.62 -8.71
N THR A 333 -9.49 20.73 -9.57
CA THR A 333 -9.90 20.64 -10.98
C THR A 333 -11.41 20.40 -11.06
N LEU A 334 -11.93 19.40 -10.31
CA LEU A 334 -13.37 19.13 -10.28
C LEU A 334 -14.18 20.37 -9.87
N THR A 335 -13.76 21.08 -8.82
CA THR A 335 -14.44 22.26 -8.33
C THR A 335 -14.43 23.41 -9.34
N ASN A 336 -13.28 23.68 -9.97
CA ASN A 336 -13.14 24.74 -10.96
C ASN A 336 -13.97 24.46 -12.22
N ASP A 337 -13.93 23.21 -12.71
CA ASP A 337 -14.68 22.81 -13.90
C ASP A 337 -16.19 22.88 -13.68
N VAL A 338 -16.64 22.51 -12.47
CA VAL A 338 -18.04 22.69 -12.10
C VAL A 338 -18.43 24.15 -12.09
N LYS A 339 -17.65 25.03 -11.47
CA LYS A 339 -17.92 26.48 -11.47
C LYS A 339 -17.97 27.03 -12.90
N THR A 340 -17.09 26.54 -13.78
CA THR A 340 -17.06 26.93 -15.21
C THR A 340 -18.30 26.44 -15.95
N LEU A 341 -18.80 25.24 -15.63
CA LEU A 341 -20.01 24.67 -16.22
C LEU A 341 -21.32 25.27 -15.61
N GLN A 342 -21.25 25.84 -14.39
CA GLN A 342 -22.37 26.50 -13.73
C GLN A 342 -22.67 27.87 -14.32
N ARG A 343 -23.13 27.90 -15.56
CA ARG A 343 -23.67 29.12 -16.20
C ARG A 343 -25.12 29.39 -15.75
N PRO A 344 -25.65 30.63 -15.87
CA PRO A 344 -26.98 31.01 -15.41
C PRO A 344 -28.01 30.10 -15.99
N ARG A 345 -28.43 29.30 -16.35
CA ARG A 345 -29.47 28.37 -16.84
C ARG A 345 -29.04 26.91 -16.85
N LEU A 346 -27.75 26.60 -16.59
CA LEU A 346 -27.27 25.23 -16.63
C LEU A 346 -27.33 24.56 -15.24
N LYS A 347 -27.77 23.32 -15.25
CA LYS A 347 -27.72 22.39 -14.11
C LYS A 347 -26.53 21.46 -14.30
N VAL A 348 -25.77 21.22 -13.23
CA VAL A 348 -24.56 20.41 -13.26
C VAL A 348 -24.71 19.22 -12.32
N SER A 349 -24.39 18.04 -12.82
CA SER A 349 -24.47 16.81 -12.03
C SER A 349 -23.23 15.95 -12.25
N PRO A 350 -22.40 15.70 -11.23
CA PRO A 350 -21.39 14.66 -11.25
C PRO A 350 -21.96 13.32 -10.81
N LEU A 351 -21.42 12.28 -11.40
CA LEU A 351 -21.57 10.88 -11.02
C LEU A 351 -20.18 10.36 -10.64
N PHE A 352 -20.05 9.89 -9.39
CA PHE A 352 -18.81 9.29 -8.89
C PHE A 352 -18.89 7.78 -9.02
N LEU A 353 -17.81 7.19 -9.50
CA LEU A 353 -17.69 5.76 -9.82
C LEU A 353 -16.35 5.23 -9.33
N ASP A 354 -16.33 4.00 -8.85
CA ASP A 354 -15.13 3.28 -8.38
C ASP A 354 -14.95 1.99 -9.19
N ILE A 355 -13.73 1.71 -9.65
CA ILE A 355 -13.43 0.45 -10.34
C ILE A 355 -13.30 -0.68 -9.33
N LYS A 356 -14.02 -1.78 -9.55
CA LYS A 356 -13.96 -2.95 -8.69
C LYS A 356 -12.67 -3.74 -8.94
N ALA A 357 -11.84 -3.93 -7.90
CA ALA A 357 -10.62 -4.75 -7.94
C ALA A 357 -9.69 -4.40 -9.13
N GLY A 358 -9.43 -3.09 -9.35
CA GLY A 358 -8.77 -2.61 -10.55
C GLY A 358 -7.40 -3.26 -10.79
N PHE A 359 -6.53 -3.28 -9.79
CA PHE A 359 -5.20 -3.87 -9.89
C PHE A 359 -5.23 -5.38 -10.14
N ASP A 360 -6.21 -6.08 -9.56
CA ASP A 360 -6.33 -7.53 -9.63
C ASP A 360 -6.86 -8.01 -10.99
N ASN A 361 -7.36 -7.07 -11.82
CA ASN A 361 -7.97 -7.36 -13.14
C ASN A 361 -7.11 -6.89 -14.33
N VAL A 362 -5.88 -6.44 -14.11
CA VAL A 362 -4.99 -6.03 -15.22
C VAL A 362 -4.58 -7.26 -16.03
N ASP A 363 -5.11 -7.37 -17.25
CA ASP A 363 -4.73 -8.42 -18.21
C ASP A 363 -3.44 -8.03 -18.95
N ASN A 364 -2.43 -8.90 -18.94
CA ASN A 364 -1.12 -8.62 -19.50
C ASN A 364 -1.17 -8.36 -21.01
N ASN A 365 -1.90 -9.18 -21.75
CA ASN A 365 -2.00 -9.06 -23.21
C ASN A 365 -2.74 -7.78 -23.63
N THR A 366 -3.83 -7.48 -22.93
CA THR A 366 -4.60 -6.23 -23.15
C THR A 366 -3.74 -5.01 -22.84
N LEU A 367 -2.97 -5.02 -21.74
CA LEU A 367 -2.06 -3.92 -21.40
C LEU A 367 -0.99 -3.75 -22.49
N ALA A 368 -0.33 -4.84 -22.90
CA ALA A 368 0.69 -4.80 -23.93
C ALA A 368 0.15 -4.25 -25.26
N ARG A 369 -1.09 -4.61 -25.63
CA ARG A 369 -1.78 -4.05 -26.80
C ARG A 369 -2.03 -2.55 -26.65
N ILE A 370 -2.57 -2.10 -25.51
CA ILE A 370 -2.81 -0.68 -25.25
C ILE A 370 -1.51 0.14 -25.33
N LEU A 371 -0.44 -0.37 -24.74
CA LEU A 371 0.87 0.30 -24.76
C LEU A 371 1.43 0.36 -26.19
N SER A 372 1.35 -0.73 -26.95
CA SER A 372 1.84 -0.80 -28.33
C SER A 372 1.04 0.11 -29.26
N GLU A 373 -0.30 0.07 -29.21
CA GLU A 373 -1.19 0.96 -29.96
C GLU A 373 -1.01 2.43 -29.55
N GLY A 374 -0.71 2.69 -28.29
CA GLY A 374 -0.42 4.00 -27.75
C GLY A 374 0.97 4.55 -28.08
N GLY A 375 1.78 3.86 -28.88
CA GLY A 375 3.10 4.32 -29.33
C GLY A 375 4.20 4.22 -28.28
N ILE A 376 4.02 3.40 -27.25
CA ILE A 376 5.07 3.12 -26.26
C ILE A 376 6.18 2.29 -26.90
N PRO A 377 7.47 2.63 -26.67
CA PRO A 377 8.60 1.86 -27.20
C PRO A 377 8.51 0.38 -26.85
N ASN A 378 8.74 -0.48 -27.82
CA ASN A 378 8.55 -1.92 -27.69
C ASN A 378 9.40 -2.57 -26.57
N TYR A 379 10.57 -1.99 -26.25
CA TYR A 379 11.38 -2.54 -25.16
C TYR A 379 10.70 -2.40 -23.79
N LEU A 380 9.89 -1.33 -23.59
CA LEU A 380 9.09 -1.14 -22.38
C LEU A 380 7.85 -2.06 -22.36
N VAL A 381 7.22 -2.24 -23.53
CA VAL A 381 6.08 -3.16 -23.67
C VAL A 381 6.51 -4.60 -23.36
N SER A 382 7.60 -5.06 -23.98
CA SER A 382 8.13 -6.40 -23.78
C SER A 382 8.58 -6.65 -22.34
N TRP A 383 9.29 -5.68 -21.74
CA TRP A 383 9.69 -5.79 -20.35
C TRP A 383 8.46 -5.85 -19.41
N GLY A 384 7.46 -5.01 -19.64
CA GLY A 384 6.21 -5.00 -18.87
C GLY A 384 5.47 -6.33 -18.95
N SER A 385 5.42 -6.93 -20.15
CA SER A 385 4.84 -8.27 -20.35
C SER A 385 5.63 -9.35 -19.62
N SER A 386 6.96 -9.30 -19.66
CA SER A 386 7.81 -10.21 -18.91
C SER A 386 7.65 -10.05 -17.39
N PHE A 387 7.51 -8.81 -16.91
CA PHE A 387 7.30 -8.50 -15.48
C PHE A 387 5.95 -9.02 -14.95
N LEU A 388 4.90 -8.93 -15.76
CA LEU A 388 3.56 -9.38 -15.37
C LEU A 388 3.32 -10.87 -15.62
N GLY A 389 4.13 -11.53 -16.43
CA GLY A 389 4.00 -12.95 -16.76
C GLY A 389 4.64 -13.88 -15.74
N GLU A 390 4.11 -15.10 -15.59
CA GLU A 390 4.71 -16.23 -14.84
C GLU A 390 5.10 -15.87 -13.38
N ARG A 391 4.27 -15.11 -12.69
CA ARG A 391 4.50 -14.71 -11.30
C ARG A 391 3.97 -15.76 -10.34
N SER A 392 4.56 -15.78 -9.13
CA SER A 392 4.04 -16.55 -8.01
C SER A 392 3.91 -15.67 -6.76
N CYS A 393 2.94 -16.00 -5.92
CA CYS A 393 2.71 -15.33 -4.65
C CYS A 393 2.52 -16.36 -3.54
N THR A 394 3.24 -16.18 -2.45
CA THR A 394 3.08 -16.92 -1.21
C THR A 394 2.37 -16.05 -0.20
N LEU A 395 1.15 -16.39 0.22
CA LEU A 395 0.47 -15.62 1.25
C LEU A 395 1.12 -15.86 2.61
N ILE A 396 1.46 -14.79 3.30
CA ILE A 396 1.95 -14.81 4.68
C ILE A 396 0.76 -14.62 5.61
N PHE A 397 0.38 -15.68 6.29
CA PHE A 397 -0.73 -15.69 7.23
C PHE A 397 -0.21 -15.91 8.65
N GLN A 398 -0.54 -15.00 9.58
CA GLN A 398 -0.06 -15.04 10.98
C GLN A 398 1.47 -15.22 11.13
N GLY A 399 2.23 -14.78 10.12
CA GLY A 399 3.69 -14.90 10.09
C GLY A 399 4.21 -16.23 9.55
N ALA A 400 3.33 -17.19 9.21
CA ALA A 400 3.68 -18.43 8.53
C ALA A 400 3.43 -18.31 7.01
N PRO A 401 4.38 -18.73 6.15
CA PRO A 401 4.17 -18.80 4.71
C PRO A 401 3.22 -19.95 4.36
N GLY A 402 2.27 -19.68 3.48
CA GLY A 402 1.44 -20.68 2.83
C GLY A 402 2.14 -21.36 1.66
N THR A 403 1.38 -22.08 0.83
CA THR A 403 1.88 -22.63 -0.44
C THR A 403 2.00 -21.55 -1.51
N PRO A 404 3.08 -21.51 -2.32
CA PRO A 404 3.17 -20.63 -3.48
C PRO A 404 2.06 -20.93 -4.49
N ALA A 405 1.40 -19.89 -4.99
CA ALA A 405 0.38 -20.04 -6.02
C ALA A 405 0.74 -19.18 -7.25
N PRO A 406 0.44 -19.64 -8.48
CA PRO A 406 0.66 -18.88 -9.69
C PRO A 406 -0.27 -17.66 -9.73
N VAL A 407 0.24 -16.54 -10.23
CA VAL A 407 -0.51 -15.29 -10.43
C VAL A 407 -0.51 -14.96 -11.91
N ILE A 408 -1.62 -15.26 -12.58
CA ILE A 408 -1.76 -15.13 -14.04
C ILE A 408 -2.19 -13.74 -14.46
N VAL A 409 -3.08 -13.10 -13.70
CA VAL A 409 -3.69 -11.79 -13.98
C VAL A 409 -3.39 -10.82 -12.85
N GLY A 410 -3.51 -9.55 -13.11
CA GLY A 410 -3.35 -8.46 -12.15
C GLY A 410 -1.95 -7.85 -12.15
N ALA A 411 -1.84 -6.64 -11.62
CA ALA A 411 -0.60 -5.95 -11.33
C ALA A 411 -0.29 -6.03 -9.83
N PRO A 412 0.96 -6.32 -9.41
CA PRO A 412 1.26 -6.56 -7.99
C PRO A 412 1.13 -5.27 -7.17
N GLN A 413 0.19 -5.25 -6.22
CA GLN A 413 0.00 -4.12 -5.29
C GLN A 413 1.17 -4.04 -4.31
N GLY A 414 2.20 -3.27 -4.65
CA GLY A 414 3.43 -3.10 -3.85
C GLY A 414 4.67 -2.87 -4.72
N SER A 415 4.55 -3.05 -6.04
CA SER A 415 5.58 -2.63 -6.96
C SER A 415 5.43 -1.16 -7.35
N PRO A 416 6.52 -0.39 -7.47
CA PRO A 416 6.48 1.03 -7.84
C PRO A 416 5.94 1.29 -9.25
N ILE A 417 6.06 0.34 -10.17
CA ILE A 417 5.54 0.48 -11.54
C ILE A 417 4.04 0.16 -11.65
N SER A 418 3.49 -0.68 -10.76
CA SER A 418 2.10 -1.15 -10.88
C SER A 418 1.04 -0.05 -10.94
N PRO A 419 1.14 1.04 -10.17
CA PRO A 419 0.20 2.15 -10.28
C PRO A 419 0.20 2.81 -11.66
N LEU A 420 1.38 2.96 -12.28
CA LEU A 420 1.49 3.50 -13.64
C LEU A 420 0.94 2.52 -14.68
N LEU A 421 1.24 1.22 -14.56
CA LEU A 421 0.68 0.20 -15.46
C LEU A 421 -0.84 0.19 -15.41
N PHE A 422 -1.43 0.31 -14.21
CA PHE A 422 -2.89 0.41 -14.06
C PHE A 422 -3.44 1.69 -14.70
N LEU A 423 -2.80 2.84 -14.49
CA LEU A 423 -3.20 4.09 -15.15
C LEU A 423 -3.21 3.93 -16.68
N LEU A 424 -2.17 3.32 -17.25
CA LEU A 424 -2.08 3.09 -18.69
C LEU A 424 -3.12 2.07 -19.15
N TYR A 425 -3.38 1.02 -18.38
CA TYR A 425 -4.40 0.01 -18.67
C TYR A 425 -5.79 0.61 -18.84
N VAL A 426 -6.18 1.54 -17.95
CA VAL A 426 -7.49 2.17 -18.02
C VAL A 426 -7.51 3.44 -18.89
N SER A 427 -6.42 3.75 -19.64
CA SER A 427 -6.37 4.91 -20.53
C SER A 427 -7.49 4.93 -21.58
N PRO A 428 -7.94 3.80 -22.17
CA PRO A 428 -9.04 3.81 -23.15
C PRO A 428 -10.39 4.23 -22.57
N LEU A 429 -10.54 4.24 -21.22
CA LEU A 429 -11.77 4.70 -20.56
C LEU A 429 -11.96 6.21 -20.70
N HIS A 430 -10.86 6.98 -20.86
CA HIS A 430 -10.94 8.42 -21.00
C HIS A 430 -11.35 8.78 -22.44
N PHE A 431 -12.29 9.69 -22.54
CA PHE A 431 -12.73 10.29 -23.80
C PHE A 431 -13.31 11.68 -23.55
N ARG A 432 -13.30 12.50 -24.58
CA ARG A 432 -13.88 13.85 -24.52
C ARG A 432 -15.38 13.75 -24.31
N ILE A 433 -15.89 14.49 -23.33
CA ILE A 433 -17.32 14.63 -23.04
C ILE A 433 -17.78 16.02 -23.52
N PRO A 434 -18.66 16.10 -24.53
CA PRO A 434 -19.30 17.36 -24.89
C PRO A 434 -20.13 17.90 -23.71
N TRP A 435 -19.94 19.17 -23.35
CA TRP A 435 -20.64 19.82 -22.23
C TRP A 435 -20.44 19.09 -20.88
N GLY A 436 -19.25 18.58 -20.68
CA GLY A 436 -18.93 17.85 -19.46
C GLY A 436 -17.44 17.60 -19.30
N LEU A 437 -17.11 16.91 -18.24
CA LEU A 437 -15.74 16.59 -17.84
C LEU A 437 -15.67 15.18 -17.30
N MET A 438 -14.56 14.52 -17.52
CA MET A 438 -14.16 13.30 -16.86
C MET A 438 -12.83 13.53 -16.14
N ILE A 439 -12.83 13.30 -14.84
CA ILE A 439 -11.60 13.30 -14.02
C ILE A 439 -11.48 11.90 -13.43
N SER A 440 -10.25 11.38 -13.32
CA SER A 440 -9.99 10.18 -12.53
C SER A 440 -8.79 10.34 -11.62
N TYR A 441 -8.85 9.65 -10.49
CA TYR A 441 -7.74 9.48 -9.56
C TYR A 441 -7.54 7.99 -9.32
N VAL A 442 -6.58 7.41 -10.04
CA VAL A 442 -6.31 5.96 -10.10
C VAL A 442 -7.56 5.19 -10.54
N ASP A 443 -8.31 4.62 -9.60
CA ASP A 443 -9.54 3.82 -9.77
C ASP A 443 -10.84 4.61 -9.55
N ASP A 444 -10.76 5.77 -8.93
CA ASP A 444 -11.90 6.65 -8.70
C ASP A 444 -12.18 7.58 -9.89
N PHE A 445 -13.40 7.60 -10.40
CA PHE A 445 -13.83 8.42 -11.53
C PHE A 445 -14.91 9.43 -11.11
N ALA A 446 -14.87 10.63 -11.67
CA ALA A 446 -15.93 11.62 -11.60
C ALA A 446 -16.35 12.04 -13.01
N LEU A 447 -17.59 11.72 -13.38
CA LEU A 447 -18.22 12.13 -14.65
C LEU A 447 -19.12 13.33 -14.37
N THR A 448 -18.77 14.51 -14.85
CA THR A 448 -19.57 15.72 -14.67
C THR A 448 -20.19 16.14 -15.98
N VAL A 449 -21.48 16.46 -15.98
CA VAL A 449 -22.19 16.97 -17.15
C VAL A 449 -23.07 18.17 -16.80
N ALA A 450 -23.24 19.05 -17.78
CA ALA A 450 -24.16 20.18 -17.70
C ALA A 450 -25.33 20.04 -18.68
N SER A 451 -26.52 20.53 -18.32
CA SER A 451 -27.73 20.57 -19.16
C SER A 451 -28.69 21.63 -18.65
N LEU A 452 -29.72 21.99 -19.41
CA LEU A 452 -30.75 22.94 -19.01
C LEU A 452 -31.63 22.43 -17.85
N SER A 453 -31.68 21.12 -17.63
CA SER A 453 -32.46 20.50 -16.54
C SER A 453 -31.70 19.32 -15.91
N TYR A 454 -32.02 18.97 -14.66
CA TYR A 454 -31.48 17.78 -14.01
C TYR A 454 -31.88 16.48 -14.74
N GLY A 455 -33.10 16.38 -15.26
CA GLY A 455 -33.49 15.25 -16.14
C GLY A 455 -32.61 15.15 -17.39
N GLY A 456 -32.19 16.30 -17.94
CA GLY A 456 -31.23 16.36 -19.05
C GLY A 456 -29.83 15.89 -18.65
N THR A 457 -29.35 16.27 -17.46
CA THR A 457 -28.05 15.77 -16.95
C THR A 457 -28.09 14.27 -16.72
N ILE A 458 -29.17 13.73 -16.17
CA ILE A 458 -29.33 12.29 -15.96
C ILE A 458 -29.32 11.52 -17.28
N ARG A 459 -30.09 11.95 -18.28
CA ARG A 459 -30.06 11.28 -19.60
C ARG A 459 -28.65 11.27 -20.22
N ARG A 460 -27.88 12.36 -20.07
CA ARG A 460 -26.48 12.43 -20.52
C ARG A 460 -25.59 11.48 -19.73
N LEU A 461 -25.69 11.47 -18.39
CA LEU A 461 -24.90 10.57 -17.54
C LEU A 461 -25.19 9.09 -17.85
N GLN A 462 -26.44 8.71 -18.07
CA GLN A 462 -26.82 7.34 -18.44
C GLN A 462 -26.17 6.90 -19.78
N LYS A 463 -26.19 7.77 -20.79
CA LYS A 463 -25.53 7.51 -22.09
C LYS A 463 -24.03 7.36 -21.91
N LEU A 464 -23.40 8.24 -21.12
CA LEU A 464 -21.96 8.21 -20.87
C LEU A 464 -21.56 6.98 -20.04
N PHE A 465 -22.33 6.63 -19.02
CA PHE A 465 -22.08 5.44 -18.23
C PHE A 465 -22.16 4.16 -19.09
N LYS A 466 -23.19 4.01 -19.92
CA LYS A 466 -23.29 2.87 -20.86
C LYS A 466 -22.10 2.79 -21.81
N LYS A 467 -21.58 3.93 -22.29
CA LYS A 467 -20.37 3.98 -23.14
C LYS A 467 -19.14 3.57 -22.35
N LEU A 468 -19.00 4.08 -21.12
CA LEU A 468 -17.88 3.79 -20.22
C LEU A 468 -17.87 2.31 -19.83
N GLU A 469 -19.02 1.76 -19.48
CA GLU A 469 -19.19 0.35 -19.10
C GLU A 469 -18.82 -0.60 -20.24
N ARG A 470 -19.26 -0.32 -21.48
CA ARG A 470 -18.86 -1.12 -22.64
C ARG A 470 -17.35 -1.10 -22.85
N LYS A 471 -16.68 0.04 -22.61
CA LYS A 471 -15.22 0.12 -22.70
C LYS A 471 -14.55 -0.64 -21.54
N ALA A 472 -15.08 -0.54 -20.32
CA ALA A 472 -14.58 -1.24 -19.15
C ALA A 472 -14.70 -2.77 -19.33
N SER A 473 -15.82 -3.25 -19.85
CA SER A 473 -16.01 -4.70 -20.11
C SER A 473 -14.99 -5.26 -21.11
N ARG A 474 -14.61 -4.47 -22.14
CA ARG A 474 -13.54 -4.87 -23.08
C ARG A 474 -12.16 -4.97 -22.43
N LEU A 475 -11.98 -4.32 -21.28
CA LEU A 475 -10.77 -4.40 -20.47
C LEU A 475 -10.89 -5.44 -19.34
N GLY A 476 -11.98 -6.21 -19.27
CA GLY A 476 -12.21 -7.16 -18.19
C GLY A 476 -12.42 -6.52 -16.82
N ILE A 477 -12.78 -5.23 -16.76
CA ILE A 477 -13.02 -4.49 -15.50
C ILE A 477 -14.48 -4.03 -15.40
N SER A 478 -14.93 -3.74 -14.19
CA SER A 478 -16.28 -3.29 -13.93
C SER A 478 -16.32 -2.20 -12.86
N PHE A 479 -17.38 -1.39 -12.86
CA PHE A 479 -17.63 -0.39 -11.82
C PHE A 479 -18.40 -1.00 -10.64
N SER A 480 -18.08 -0.53 -9.44
CA SER A 480 -18.75 -0.91 -8.20
C SER A 480 -20.08 -0.16 -8.08
N VAL A 481 -21.19 -0.88 -8.20
CA VAL A 481 -22.52 -0.28 -8.06
C VAL A 481 -22.71 0.28 -6.65
N ALA A 482 -22.33 -0.48 -5.62
CA ALA A 482 -22.48 -0.09 -4.20
C ALA A 482 -21.70 1.17 -3.78
N LYS A 483 -20.74 1.63 -4.60
CA LYS A 483 -19.96 2.85 -4.33
C LYS A 483 -20.29 3.98 -5.30
N THR A 484 -21.32 3.81 -6.12
CA THR A 484 -21.77 4.84 -7.04
C THR A 484 -22.52 5.91 -6.30
N GLU A 485 -22.13 7.16 -6.46
CA GLU A 485 -22.77 8.31 -5.82
C GLU A 485 -23.09 9.39 -6.85
N LEU A 486 -24.30 9.97 -6.74
CA LEU A 486 -24.78 11.08 -7.57
C LEU A 486 -24.97 12.31 -6.69
N ILE A 487 -24.58 13.49 -7.19
CA ILE A 487 -24.92 14.75 -6.57
C ILE A 487 -25.42 15.75 -7.62
N HIS A 488 -26.37 16.60 -7.27
CA HIS A 488 -26.81 17.73 -8.09
C HIS A 488 -26.28 19.01 -7.51
N TRP A 489 -25.40 19.71 -8.22
CA TRP A 489 -24.89 20.98 -7.76
C TRP A 489 -25.88 22.10 -7.99
N ARG A 490 -26.02 22.97 -6.98
CA ARG A 490 -26.97 24.06 -6.94
C ARG A 490 -26.24 25.38 -6.73
N THR A 491 -26.65 26.40 -7.46
CA THR A 491 -26.25 27.78 -7.13
C THR A 491 -27.01 28.25 -5.89
N PRO A 492 -26.52 29.27 -5.16
CA PRO A 492 -27.22 29.83 -4.01
C PRO A 492 -28.67 30.24 -4.30
N SER A 493 -28.93 30.77 -5.48
CA SER A 493 -30.27 31.15 -5.95
C SER A 493 -31.22 29.95 -6.20
N GLN A 494 -30.71 28.73 -6.28
CA GLN A 494 -31.50 27.51 -6.57
C GLN A 494 -31.82 26.69 -5.32
N ARG A 495 -31.51 27.17 -4.12
CA ARG A 495 -31.65 26.42 -2.85
C ARG A 495 -33.09 25.94 -2.56
N HIS A 496 -34.10 26.60 -3.08
CA HIS A 496 -35.49 26.34 -2.72
C HIS A 496 -36.31 25.52 -3.73
N SER A 497 -35.78 25.12 -4.89
CA SER A 497 -36.52 24.30 -5.85
C SER A 497 -36.41 22.79 -5.53
N ALA A 498 -37.07 22.38 -4.44
CA ALA A 498 -37.00 21.01 -3.90
C ALA A 498 -37.79 19.96 -4.65
N LYS A 499 -38.54 20.28 -5.73
CA LYS A 499 -39.55 19.40 -6.28
C LYS A 499 -39.12 18.41 -7.38
N TRP A 500 -37.89 18.43 -7.89
CA TRP A 500 -37.49 17.53 -8.99
C TRP A 500 -36.17 16.85 -8.70
N VAL A 501 -36.24 15.72 -7.99
CA VAL A 501 -35.07 14.89 -7.71
C VAL A 501 -34.92 13.87 -8.84
N ALA A 502 -34.25 14.27 -9.93
CA ALA A 502 -33.91 13.35 -11.00
C ALA A 502 -32.89 12.31 -10.51
N HIS A 503 -33.20 11.04 -10.69
CA HIS A 503 -32.37 9.91 -10.29
C HIS A 503 -31.80 9.18 -11.51
N ILE A 504 -30.72 8.43 -11.33
CA ILE A 504 -30.08 7.65 -12.39
C ILE A 504 -30.28 6.15 -12.13
N HIS A 505 -30.53 5.41 -13.21
CA HIS A 505 -30.61 3.95 -13.17
C HIS A 505 -29.30 3.35 -13.69
N ILE A 506 -28.64 2.53 -12.86
CA ILE A 506 -27.39 1.84 -13.20
C ILE A 506 -27.52 0.37 -12.79
N LYS A 507 -27.41 -0.54 -13.75
CA LYS A 507 -27.48 -2.01 -13.52
C LYS A 507 -28.71 -2.46 -12.72
N GLY A 508 -29.85 -1.84 -12.95
CA GLY A 508 -31.10 -2.17 -12.26
C GLY A 508 -31.29 -1.45 -10.91
N GLU A 509 -30.27 -0.80 -10.37
CA GLU A 509 -30.37 0.00 -9.16
C GLU A 509 -30.66 1.47 -9.45
N VAL A 510 -31.37 2.13 -8.53
CA VAL A 510 -31.76 3.54 -8.61
C VAL A 510 -30.88 4.37 -7.67
N PHE A 511 -30.18 5.37 -8.21
CA PHE A 511 -29.35 6.28 -7.44
C PHE A 511 -30.00 7.66 -7.37
N HIS A 512 -30.43 8.02 -6.19
CA HIS A 512 -30.92 9.35 -5.88
C HIS A 512 -29.75 10.30 -5.59
N PRO A 513 -29.89 11.59 -5.89
CA PRO A 513 -28.83 12.56 -5.57
C PRO A 513 -28.64 12.72 -4.06
N SER A 514 -27.40 12.61 -3.63
CA SER A 514 -26.98 12.73 -2.24
C SER A 514 -26.85 14.19 -1.80
N ASN A 515 -27.15 14.48 -0.52
CA ASN A 515 -26.89 15.78 0.08
C ASN A 515 -25.40 16.01 0.42
N SER A 516 -24.58 14.97 0.38
CA SER A 516 -23.13 15.06 0.50
C SER A 516 -22.48 13.80 -0.03
N VAL A 517 -21.36 13.98 -0.75
CA VAL A 517 -20.54 12.88 -1.29
C VAL A 517 -19.12 13.03 -0.79
N ARG A 518 -18.51 11.90 -0.42
CA ARG A 518 -17.08 11.86 -0.05
C ARG A 518 -16.26 11.31 -1.21
N TRP A 519 -15.47 12.16 -1.85
CA TRP A 519 -14.56 11.76 -2.91
C TRP A 519 -13.12 12.14 -2.58
N LEU A 520 -12.20 11.22 -2.72
CA LEU A 520 -10.77 11.38 -2.41
C LEU A 520 -10.48 11.96 -1.01
N GLY A 521 -11.37 11.67 -0.05
CA GLY A 521 -11.24 12.17 1.32
C GLY A 521 -11.83 13.56 1.56
N TYR A 522 -12.33 14.24 0.52
CA TYR A 522 -13.03 15.53 0.61
C TYR A 522 -14.54 15.31 0.59
N TRP A 523 -15.27 16.15 1.35
CA TRP A 523 -16.72 16.14 1.37
C TRP A 523 -17.27 17.25 0.47
N PHE A 524 -18.07 16.86 -0.50
CA PHE A 524 -18.76 17.75 -1.41
C PHE A 524 -20.23 17.84 -1.05
N THR A 525 -20.78 19.05 -1.05
CA THR A 525 -22.21 19.33 -0.87
C THR A 525 -22.81 19.92 -2.14
N PRO A 526 -24.14 19.92 -2.33
CA PRO A 526 -24.77 20.56 -3.48
C PRO A 526 -24.42 22.04 -3.68
N ALA A 527 -24.08 22.74 -2.61
CA ALA A 527 -23.68 24.16 -2.65
C ALA A 527 -22.18 24.37 -2.85
N LEU A 528 -21.37 23.30 -2.92
CA LEU A 528 -19.89 23.37 -2.90
C LEU A 528 -19.34 24.15 -1.69
N ASP A 529 -20.03 24.05 -0.55
CA ASP A 529 -19.64 24.73 0.67
C ASP A 529 -18.47 24.01 1.35
N PRO A 530 -17.29 24.62 1.48
CA PRO A 530 -16.14 24.03 2.15
C PRO A 530 -16.33 23.85 3.66
N ALA A 531 -17.24 24.60 4.30
CA ALA A 531 -17.52 24.50 5.73
C ALA A 531 -17.97 23.10 6.12
N ALA A 532 -18.71 22.41 5.26
CA ALA A 532 -19.12 21.02 5.47
C ALA A 532 -17.95 20.04 5.52
N HIS A 533 -16.89 20.31 4.78
CA HIS A 533 -15.64 19.52 4.85
C HIS A 533 -14.88 19.80 6.14
N PHE A 534 -14.70 21.08 6.47
CA PHE A 534 -13.94 21.49 7.66
C PHE A 534 -14.63 21.01 8.96
N SER A 535 -15.94 21.21 9.10
CA SER A 535 -16.66 20.77 10.30
C SER A 535 -16.50 19.28 10.55
N ARG A 536 -16.62 18.43 9.51
CA ARG A 536 -16.45 16.98 9.63
C ARG A 536 -14.99 16.56 9.93
N ARG A 537 -13.99 17.35 9.53
CA ARG A 537 -12.59 17.10 9.84
C ARG A 537 -12.19 17.53 11.24
N ILE A 538 -12.75 18.63 11.74
CA ILE A 538 -12.47 19.17 13.09
C ILE A 538 -13.18 18.34 14.16
N TYR A 539 -14.39 17.83 13.91
CA TYR A 539 -15.15 17.01 14.87
C TYR A 539 -14.55 15.60 15.09
N LEU A 540 -13.92 15.01 14.08
CA LEU A 540 -13.33 13.67 14.20
C LEU A 540 -12.27 13.50 15.31
N PRO A 541 -11.41 14.48 15.65
CA PRO A 541 -10.48 14.35 16.76
C PRO A 541 -11.12 14.47 18.15
N ARG A 542 -12.26 15.16 18.31
CA ARG A 542 -12.89 15.41 19.62
C ARG A 542 -13.69 14.23 20.18
N VAL A 543 -14.25 13.40 19.32
CA VAL A 543 -15.11 12.27 19.74
C VAL A 543 -14.31 11.05 20.19
N HIS A 544 -13.01 10.96 19.86
CA HIS A 544 -12.17 9.80 20.14
C HIS A 544 -10.87 10.12 20.90
N ALA A 545 -10.78 11.26 21.57
CA ALA A 545 -9.68 11.51 22.51
C ALA A 545 -10.02 10.81 23.83
N PRO A 546 -9.36 9.70 24.19
CA PRO A 546 -9.50 9.17 25.55
C PRO A 546 -9.03 10.24 26.53
N SER A 547 -9.67 10.33 27.68
CA SER A 547 -9.34 11.20 28.82
C SER A 547 -7.86 11.13 29.29
N PHE A 548 -7.08 10.25 28.70
CA PHE A 548 -5.65 10.02 28.93
C PHE A 548 -4.74 11.15 28.40
N VAL A 549 -5.16 11.95 27.43
CA VAL A 549 -4.33 13.06 26.89
C VAL A 549 -4.29 14.26 27.84
N ALA A 550 -5.32 14.44 28.65
CA ALA A 550 -5.40 15.54 29.63
C ALA A 550 -4.46 15.35 30.84
N SER A 551 -4.01 14.11 31.13
CA SER A 551 -3.15 13.81 32.30
C SER A 551 -1.65 13.81 31.99
N VAL A 552 -1.22 14.08 30.77
CA VAL A 552 0.20 13.99 30.33
C VAL A 552 0.80 15.32 29.87
N LEU A 553 -0.02 16.36 29.72
CA LEU A 553 0.50 17.71 29.48
C LEU A 553 0.76 18.40 30.83
N PRO A 554 1.96 18.94 31.07
CA PRO A 554 2.17 19.81 32.23
C PRO A 554 1.27 21.04 32.13
N GLU A 555 0.71 21.46 33.26
CA GLU A 555 -0.26 22.58 33.40
C GLU A 555 0.25 23.97 32.97
N GLN A 556 1.38 24.06 32.26
CA GLN A 556 1.97 25.31 31.79
C GLN A 556 2.30 25.26 30.31
N ALA A 557 1.30 25.26 29.48
CA ALA A 557 1.44 25.71 28.10
C ALA A 557 0.16 26.45 27.71
N SER A 558 0.18 27.76 27.83
CA SER A 558 -0.82 28.66 27.23
C SER A 558 -0.90 28.37 25.73
N PRO A 559 -2.10 28.32 25.15
CA PRO A 559 -2.22 28.08 23.71
C PRO A 559 -1.60 29.25 22.94
N PRO A 560 -0.84 28.99 21.85
CA PRO A 560 -0.39 30.07 20.99
C PRO A 560 -1.60 30.72 20.33
N ILE A 561 -1.71 32.01 20.52
CA ILE A 561 -2.65 32.92 19.84
C ILE A 561 -2.33 32.94 18.35
N TYR A 562 -3.09 32.16 17.56
CA TYR A 562 -3.21 32.34 16.13
C TYR A 562 -4.70 32.40 15.76
N ALA A 563 -5.29 33.52 16.06
CA ALA A 563 -6.54 33.96 15.46
C ALA A 563 -6.42 35.48 15.33
N THR A 564 -5.88 35.96 14.20
CA THR A 564 -6.28 37.21 13.56
C THR A 564 -5.54 37.34 12.24
N ASP A 565 -6.29 37.85 11.26
CA ASP A 565 -5.90 38.40 9.97
C ASP A 565 -5.74 37.45 8.76
N TRP A 566 -6.91 37.13 8.21
CA TRP A 566 -7.09 37.02 6.76
C TRP A 566 -8.32 37.84 6.31
N ARG A 567 -8.17 39.15 6.39
CA ARG A 567 -8.90 40.07 5.52
C ARG A 567 -7.85 40.90 4.79
N HIS A 568 -7.98 40.96 3.46
CA HIS A 568 -7.14 41.69 2.49
C HIS A 568 -5.88 40.95 2.01
N HIS A 569 -6.01 40.11 0.94
CA HIS A 569 -5.45 40.36 -0.39
C HIS A 569 -6.12 39.39 -1.37
#